data_03ade31bc3948967c8902dcd0706ee01
#
_entry.id   03ade31bc3948967c8902dcd0706ee01
#
_cell.length_a   1.000
_cell.length_b   1.000
_cell.length_c   1.000
_cell.angle_alpha   90.00
_cell.angle_beta   90.00
_cell.angle_gamma   90.00
#
_symmetry.space_group_name_H-M   'P 1'
#
loop_
_entity.id
_entity.type
_entity.pdbx_description
1 polymer ?
#
loop_
_entity_poly.entity_id
_entity_poly.type
_entity_poly.pdbx_seq_one_letter_code
_entity_poly.pdbx_strand_id
1 'polypeptide(L)'
;MADEYEKLARQLIGEFSSMHRFMSTRVSNAVSGEMAVMRALMLANGELSPSQIADRAWVSAPRVANILRNLEAKDWVTREPDKADRRRVIVKITEHGLACIEEKRKLSNRKTGEFLAELGPDDAHELVRLIHRMNKIIEKNQGTRLREILYSENSKPKDDFSDTPTTNN
;
A
#
# COMPACT_ATOMS: atom_id res chain seq x y z
N MET A 1 16.55 -25.59 -15.36
CA MET A 1 16.05 -24.97 -14.11
C MET A 1 15.94 -23.45 -14.20
N ALA A 2 17.02 -22.68 -14.50
CA ALA A 2 16.92 -21.22 -14.62
C ALA A 2 15.92 -20.78 -15.70
N ASP A 3 15.98 -21.35 -16.89
CA ASP A 3 15.10 -21.05 -18.02
C ASP A 3 13.59 -21.33 -17.72
N GLU A 4 13.30 -22.36 -16.96
CA GLU A 4 11.95 -22.71 -16.52
C GLU A 4 11.35 -21.65 -15.59
N TYR A 5 12.12 -21.20 -14.58
CA TYR A 5 11.67 -20.15 -13.67
C TYR A 5 11.54 -18.79 -14.34
N GLU A 6 12.38 -18.48 -15.33
CA GLU A 6 12.21 -17.26 -16.13
C GLU A 6 10.93 -17.28 -16.97
N LYS A 7 10.57 -18.43 -17.54
CA LYS A 7 9.30 -18.59 -18.25
C LYS A 7 8.11 -18.42 -17.32
N LEU A 8 8.14 -19.04 -16.14
CA LEU A 8 7.10 -18.89 -15.12
C LEU A 8 7.02 -17.45 -14.61
N ALA A 9 8.14 -16.76 -14.44
CA ALA A 9 8.18 -15.35 -14.05
C ALA A 9 7.49 -14.45 -15.09
N ARG A 10 7.76 -14.66 -16.40
CA ARG A 10 7.08 -13.90 -17.45
C ARG A 10 5.56 -14.12 -17.45
N GLN A 11 5.12 -15.37 -17.27
CA GLN A 11 3.70 -15.69 -17.15
C GLN A 11 3.07 -15.00 -15.93
N LEU A 12 3.70 -15.14 -14.78
CA LEU A 12 3.22 -14.54 -13.52
C LEU A 12 3.08 -13.01 -13.63
N ILE A 13 4.11 -12.33 -14.19
CA ILE A 13 4.07 -10.88 -14.41
C ILE A 13 2.93 -10.50 -15.37
N GLY A 14 2.71 -11.27 -16.42
CA GLY A 14 1.60 -11.08 -17.36
C GLY A 14 0.24 -11.16 -16.67
N GLU A 15 0.02 -12.20 -15.87
CA GLU A 15 -1.24 -12.38 -15.12
C GLU A 15 -1.45 -11.29 -14.07
N PHE A 16 -0.42 -10.92 -13.30
CA PHE A 16 -0.50 -9.80 -12.37
C PHE A 16 -0.82 -8.47 -13.06
N SER A 17 -0.24 -8.21 -14.23
CA SER A 17 -0.49 -6.99 -15.00
C SER A 17 -1.94 -6.95 -15.51
N SER A 18 -2.49 -8.08 -15.93
CA SER A 18 -3.89 -8.20 -16.36
C SER A 18 -4.85 -8.01 -15.19
N MET A 19 -4.60 -8.67 -14.07
CA MET A 19 -5.36 -8.51 -12.83
C MET A 19 -5.31 -7.07 -12.32
N HIS A 20 -4.13 -6.44 -12.31
CA HIS A 20 -3.97 -5.04 -11.88
C HIS A 20 -4.79 -4.08 -12.76
N ARG A 21 -4.78 -4.25 -14.08
CA ARG A 21 -5.62 -3.44 -14.99
C ARG A 21 -7.10 -3.58 -14.67
N PHE A 22 -7.57 -4.80 -14.43
CA PHE A 22 -8.96 -5.06 -14.07
C PHE A 22 -9.34 -4.44 -12.72
N MET A 23 -8.46 -4.55 -11.72
CA MET A 23 -8.69 -3.99 -10.38
C MET A 23 -8.56 -2.47 -10.34
N SER A 24 -7.60 -1.88 -11.06
CA SER A 24 -7.33 -0.43 -11.03
C SER A 24 -8.41 0.40 -11.73
N THR A 25 -9.12 -0.15 -12.69
CA THR A 25 -10.25 0.54 -13.34
C THR A 25 -11.44 0.78 -12.40
N ARG A 26 -11.51 0.09 -11.26
CA ARG A 26 -12.64 0.16 -10.31
C ARG A 26 -12.31 0.82 -8.97
N VAL A 27 -11.03 1.04 -8.66
CA VAL A 27 -10.61 1.66 -7.39
C VAL A 27 -9.73 2.87 -7.69
N SER A 28 -10.22 4.07 -7.37
CA SER A 28 -9.42 5.28 -7.46
C SER A 28 -8.13 5.12 -6.65
N ASN A 29 -6.98 5.52 -7.22
CA ASN A 29 -5.69 5.53 -6.53
C ASN A 29 -5.71 6.30 -5.19
N ALA A 30 -6.62 7.27 -5.04
CA ALA A 30 -6.84 8.01 -3.79
C ALA A 30 -7.43 7.11 -2.71
N VAL A 31 -8.47 6.32 -3.03
CA VAL A 31 -9.10 5.38 -2.09
C VAL A 31 -8.11 4.30 -1.65
N SER A 32 -7.27 3.81 -2.57
CA SER A 32 -6.21 2.84 -2.24
C SER A 32 -5.19 3.41 -1.26
N GLY A 33 -4.78 4.69 -1.44
CA GLY A 33 -3.84 5.36 -0.55
C GLY A 33 -4.43 5.63 0.84
N GLU A 34 -5.68 6.08 0.93
CA GLU A 34 -6.38 6.27 2.21
C GLU A 34 -6.48 4.96 3.00
N MET A 35 -6.84 3.86 2.33
CA MET A 35 -6.92 2.55 2.98
C MET A 35 -5.57 2.05 3.47
N ALA A 36 -4.49 2.30 2.73
CA ALA A 36 -3.13 1.94 3.16
C ALA A 36 -2.72 2.70 4.42
N VAL A 37 -3.00 4.01 4.49
CA VAL A 37 -2.72 4.84 5.68
C VAL A 37 -3.56 4.38 6.88
N MET A 38 -4.86 4.16 6.70
CA MET A 38 -5.75 3.69 7.77
C MET A 38 -5.33 2.32 8.29
N ARG A 39 -4.93 1.41 7.39
CA ARG A 39 -4.41 0.09 7.79
C ARG A 39 -3.12 0.19 8.60
N ALA A 40 -2.19 1.07 8.19
CA ALA A 40 -0.96 1.30 8.94
C ALA A 40 -1.24 1.80 10.37
N LEU A 41 -2.19 2.73 10.52
CA LEU A 41 -2.66 3.23 11.82
C LEU A 41 -3.30 2.13 12.66
N MET A 42 -4.21 1.32 12.08
CA MET A 42 -4.86 0.23 12.82
C MET A 42 -3.85 -0.79 13.36
N LEU A 43 -2.85 -1.18 12.55
CA LEU A 43 -1.80 -2.12 12.95
C LEU A 43 -0.86 -1.55 14.04
N ALA A 44 -0.93 -0.25 14.31
CA ALA A 44 -0.14 0.47 15.32
C ALA A 44 -1.01 0.97 16.49
N ASN A 45 -2.09 0.27 16.81
CA ASN A 45 -3.01 0.65 17.89
C ASN A 45 -3.65 2.05 17.71
N GLY A 46 -3.78 2.51 16.47
CA GLY A 46 -4.48 3.74 16.12
C GLY A 46 -3.65 5.02 16.13
N GLU A 47 -2.37 4.98 16.48
CA GLU A 47 -1.53 6.17 16.60
C GLU A 47 -0.19 6.02 15.86
N LEU A 48 0.17 6.99 15.02
CA LEU A 48 1.47 7.06 14.34
C LEU A 48 1.84 8.52 14.01
N SER A 49 3.14 8.80 13.90
CA SER A 49 3.61 10.02 13.26
C SER A 49 3.47 9.94 11.73
N PRO A 50 3.39 11.07 11.00
CA PRO A 50 3.32 11.06 9.54
C PRO A 50 4.48 10.33 8.86
N SER A 51 5.70 10.40 9.42
CA SER A 51 6.86 9.67 8.90
C SER A 51 6.70 8.16 9.06
N GLN A 52 6.25 7.70 10.23
CA GLN A 52 5.97 6.28 10.47
C GLN A 52 4.84 5.75 9.57
N ILE A 53 3.85 6.59 9.25
CA ILE A 53 2.80 6.25 8.28
C ILE A 53 3.41 6.08 6.89
N ALA A 54 4.28 7.00 6.46
CA ALA A 54 4.95 6.93 5.17
C ALA A 54 5.71 5.61 4.99
N ASP A 55 6.49 5.24 6.00
CA ASP A 55 7.28 4.02 6.01
C ASP A 55 6.40 2.77 5.97
N ARG A 56 5.36 2.70 6.83
CA ARG A 56 4.50 1.51 6.96
C ARG A 56 3.51 1.35 5.81
N ALA A 57 2.99 2.46 5.28
CA ALA A 57 2.05 2.45 4.16
C ALA A 57 2.75 2.39 2.79
N TRP A 58 4.09 2.47 2.76
CA TRP A 58 4.90 2.52 1.52
C TRP A 58 4.47 3.67 0.60
N VAL A 59 4.24 4.83 1.18
CA VAL A 59 3.76 6.04 0.50
C VAL A 59 4.74 7.16 0.77
N SER A 60 5.05 7.98 -0.24
CA SER A 60 5.95 9.13 -0.05
C SER A 60 5.36 10.15 0.93
N ALA A 61 6.21 10.86 1.67
CA ALA A 61 5.80 11.84 2.67
C ALA A 61 4.86 12.93 2.12
N PRO A 62 5.09 13.53 0.92
CA PRO A 62 4.15 14.48 0.33
C PRO A 62 2.77 13.88 0.06
N ARG A 63 2.73 12.61 -0.38
CA ARG A 63 1.47 11.91 -0.63
C ARG A 63 0.74 11.59 0.68
N VAL A 64 1.46 11.19 1.73
CA VAL A 64 0.88 11.01 3.08
C VAL A 64 0.24 12.32 3.58
N ALA A 65 0.91 13.46 3.43
CA ALA A 65 0.37 14.75 3.83
C ALA A 65 -0.97 15.08 3.14
N ASN A 66 -1.09 14.79 1.84
CA ASN A 66 -2.33 14.96 1.09
C ASN A 66 -3.43 14.00 1.55
N ILE A 67 -3.09 12.71 1.74
CA ILE A 67 -4.02 11.70 2.22
C ILE A 67 -4.55 12.07 3.60
N LEU A 68 -3.67 12.48 4.51
CA LEU A 68 -4.06 12.85 5.87
C LEU A 68 -5.00 14.07 5.89
N ARG A 69 -4.80 15.07 5.02
CA ARG A 69 -5.76 16.19 4.87
C ARG A 69 -7.16 15.71 4.48
N ASN A 70 -7.23 14.76 3.54
CA ASN A 70 -8.50 14.19 3.12
C ASN A 70 -9.16 13.37 4.22
N LEU A 71 -8.38 12.60 4.98
CA LEU A 71 -8.88 11.80 6.10
C LEU A 71 -9.36 12.68 7.27
N GLU A 72 -8.67 13.79 7.55
CA GLU A 72 -9.13 14.79 8.52
C GLU A 72 -10.44 15.47 8.08
N ALA A 73 -10.54 15.86 6.80
CA ALA A 73 -11.76 16.44 6.26
C ALA A 73 -12.98 15.50 6.34
N LYS A 74 -12.73 14.19 6.40
CA LYS A 74 -13.76 13.15 6.59
C LYS A 74 -13.98 12.79 8.06
N ASP A 75 -13.28 13.43 8.98
CA ASP A 75 -13.29 13.09 10.40
C ASP A 75 -12.89 11.62 10.68
N TRP A 76 -11.98 11.05 9.88
CA TRP A 76 -11.48 9.70 10.10
C TRP A 76 -10.22 9.66 10.96
N VAL A 77 -9.48 10.75 10.97
CA VAL A 77 -8.29 10.94 11.80
C VAL A 77 -8.22 12.33 12.39
N THR A 78 -7.52 12.48 13.50
CA THR A 78 -7.10 13.75 14.08
C THR A 78 -5.59 13.87 14.07
N ARG A 79 -5.08 15.12 14.16
CA ARG A 79 -3.66 15.41 14.38
C ARG A 79 -3.52 16.18 15.68
N GLU A 80 -2.64 15.69 16.53
CA GLU A 80 -2.34 16.28 17.81
C GLU A 80 -0.84 16.44 18.01
N PRO A 81 -0.37 17.46 18.77
CA PRO A 81 1.01 17.49 19.20
C PRO A 81 1.32 16.26 20.06
N ASP A 82 2.49 15.66 19.86
CA ASP A 82 2.97 14.55 20.70
C ASP A 82 3.13 15.04 22.15
N LYS A 83 2.63 14.26 23.11
CA LYS A 83 2.71 14.61 24.54
C LYS A 83 4.16 14.63 25.05
N ALA A 84 5.05 13.82 24.47
CA ALA A 84 6.44 13.74 24.87
C ALA A 84 7.32 14.81 24.16
N ASP A 85 6.99 15.14 22.91
CA ASP A 85 7.69 16.16 22.13
C ASP A 85 6.69 16.96 21.28
N ARG A 86 6.30 18.13 21.76
CA ARG A 86 5.33 19.02 21.10
C ARG A 86 5.74 19.51 19.70
N ARG A 87 6.98 19.27 19.28
CA ARG A 87 7.45 19.55 17.92
C ARG A 87 7.01 18.46 16.92
N ARG A 88 6.57 17.33 17.45
CA ARG A 88 6.10 16.20 16.65
C ARG A 88 4.57 16.17 16.59
N VAL A 89 4.06 15.68 15.50
CA VAL A 89 2.62 15.48 15.29
C VAL A 89 2.34 13.98 15.35
N ILE A 90 1.30 13.61 16.08
CA ILE A 90 0.74 12.26 16.11
C ILE A 90 -0.62 12.30 15.41
N VAL A 91 -0.83 11.33 14.53
CA VAL A 91 -2.10 11.08 13.86
C VAL A 91 -2.83 9.97 14.59
N LYS A 92 -4.08 10.19 14.91
CA LYS A 92 -4.95 9.22 15.62
C LYS A 92 -6.19 8.92 14.79
N ILE A 93 -6.61 7.66 14.82
CA ILE A 93 -7.90 7.27 14.25
C ILE A 93 -9.01 7.72 15.19
N THR A 94 -10.08 8.33 14.63
CA THR A 94 -11.31 8.64 15.37
C THR A 94 -12.21 7.41 15.46
N GLU A 95 -13.22 7.47 16.37
CA GLU A 95 -14.27 6.43 16.44
C GLU A 95 -15.04 6.33 15.12
N HIS A 96 -15.32 7.46 14.48
CA HIS A 96 -15.96 7.50 13.17
C HIS A 96 -15.07 6.84 12.10
N GLY A 97 -13.77 7.14 12.09
CA GLY A 97 -12.80 6.51 11.19
C GLY A 97 -12.73 4.99 11.38
N LEU A 98 -12.75 4.52 12.63
CA LEU A 98 -12.78 3.07 12.93
C LEU A 98 -14.05 2.42 12.40
N ALA A 99 -15.22 3.00 12.62
CA ALA A 99 -16.48 2.48 12.12
C ALA A 99 -16.49 2.40 10.58
N CYS A 100 -16.06 3.47 9.90
CA CYS A 100 -16.01 3.52 8.44
C CYS A 100 -15.05 2.48 7.84
N ILE A 101 -13.90 2.26 8.49
CA ILE A 101 -12.93 1.29 7.98
C ILE A 101 -13.41 -0.15 8.18
N GLU A 102 -14.10 -0.40 9.28
CA GLU A 102 -14.67 -1.71 9.56
C GLU A 102 -15.76 -2.09 8.54
N GLU A 103 -16.63 -1.15 8.18
CA GLU A 103 -17.61 -1.34 7.10
C GLU A 103 -16.93 -1.63 5.75
N LYS A 104 -15.91 -0.86 5.40
CA LYS A 104 -15.14 -1.10 4.17
C LYS A 104 -14.45 -2.45 4.19
N ARG A 105 -13.93 -2.87 5.34
CA ARG A 105 -13.30 -4.19 5.53
C ARG A 105 -14.32 -5.32 5.32
N LYS A 106 -15.51 -5.21 5.91
CA LYS A 106 -16.59 -6.17 5.73
C LYS A 106 -17.01 -6.29 4.25
N LEU A 107 -17.17 -5.15 3.58
CA LEU A 107 -17.50 -5.13 2.16
C LEU A 107 -16.39 -5.75 1.29
N SER A 108 -15.12 -5.43 1.58
CA SER A 108 -13.97 -6.02 0.89
C SER A 108 -13.91 -7.53 1.09
N ASN A 109 -14.05 -7.98 2.34
CA ASN A 109 -14.04 -9.41 2.66
C ASN A 109 -15.16 -10.16 1.94
N ARG A 110 -16.38 -9.60 1.91
CA ARG A 110 -17.50 -10.20 1.16
C ARG A 110 -17.17 -10.34 -0.33
N LYS A 111 -16.73 -9.26 -0.98
CA LYS A 111 -16.38 -9.28 -2.42
C LYS A 111 -15.23 -10.25 -2.71
N THR A 112 -14.23 -10.31 -1.84
CA THR A 112 -13.12 -11.25 -1.98
C THR A 112 -13.63 -12.70 -1.77
N GLY A 113 -14.53 -12.92 -0.82
CA GLY A 113 -15.17 -14.22 -0.60
C GLY A 113 -15.97 -14.68 -1.82
N GLU A 114 -16.77 -13.79 -2.42
CA GLU A 114 -17.51 -14.07 -3.66
C GLU A 114 -16.54 -14.47 -4.79
N PHE A 115 -15.44 -13.73 -4.97
CA PHE A 115 -14.42 -14.07 -5.96
C PHE A 115 -13.74 -15.42 -5.67
N LEU A 116 -13.41 -15.73 -4.42
CA LEU A 116 -12.83 -17.02 -4.04
C LEU A 116 -13.82 -18.18 -4.24
N ALA A 117 -15.12 -17.93 -4.08
CA ALA A 117 -16.15 -18.93 -4.37
C ALA A 117 -16.20 -19.30 -5.86
N GLU A 118 -15.97 -18.35 -6.77
CA GLU A 118 -15.87 -18.61 -8.21
C GLU A 118 -14.66 -19.49 -8.58
N LEU A 119 -13.56 -19.41 -7.80
CA LEU A 119 -12.40 -20.30 -7.98
C LEU A 119 -12.68 -21.74 -7.56
N GLY A 120 -13.68 -21.95 -6.72
CA GLY A 120 -13.90 -23.22 -6.06
C GLY A 120 -13.02 -23.44 -4.81
N PRO A 121 -13.38 -24.38 -3.94
CA PRO A 121 -12.78 -24.53 -2.63
C PRO A 121 -11.29 -24.90 -2.69
N ASP A 122 -10.90 -25.80 -3.56
CA ASP A 122 -9.52 -26.32 -3.61
C ASP A 122 -8.55 -25.23 -4.08
N ASP A 123 -8.86 -24.55 -5.19
CA ASP A 123 -8.02 -23.49 -5.74
C ASP A 123 -7.99 -22.25 -4.83
N ALA A 124 -9.11 -21.93 -4.16
CA ALA A 124 -9.15 -20.85 -3.19
C ALA A 124 -8.22 -21.11 -1.99
N HIS A 125 -8.22 -22.31 -1.43
CA HIS A 125 -7.32 -22.69 -0.36
C HIS A 125 -5.86 -22.71 -0.81
N GLU A 126 -5.59 -23.23 -2.00
CA GLU A 126 -4.24 -23.26 -2.56
C GLU A 126 -3.71 -21.85 -2.82
N LEU A 127 -4.49 -20.93 -3.37
CA LEU A 127 -4.14 -19.52 -3.58
C LEU A 127 -3.74 -18.86 -2.25
N VAL A 128 -4.56 -19.00 -1.20
CA VAL A 128 -4.27 -18.43 0.11
C VAL A 128 -3.00 -19.04 0.69
N ARG A 129 -2.80 -20.36 0.57
CA ARG A 129 -1.60 -21.08 1.02
C ARG A 129 -0.34 -20.57 0.32
N LEU A 130 -0.38 -20.39 -1.00
CA LEU A 130 0.75 -19.90 -1.78
C LEU A 130 1.11 -18.45 -1.43
N ILE A 131 0.12 -17.56 -1.32
CA ILE A 131 0.34 -16.17 -0.91
C ILE A 131 0.92 -16.11 0.50
N HIS A 132 0.43 -16.91 1.44
CA HIS A 132 1.00 -16.98 2.79
C HIS A 132 2.48 -17.41 2.76
N ARG A 133 2.81 -18.44 1.96
CA ARG A 133 4.18 -18.90 1.78
C ARG A 133 5.08 -17.82 1.17
N MET A 134 4.59 -17.09 0.16
CA MET A 134 5.33 -15.96 -0.42
C MET A 134 5.62 -14.87 0.63
N ASN A 135 4.63 -14.50 1.43
CA ASN A 135 4.81 -13.52 2.51
C ASN A 135 5.88 -13.97 3.52
N LYS A 136 5.89 -15.24 3.91
CA LYS A 136 6.93 -15.80 4.79
C LYS A 136 8.33 -15.72 4.19
N ILE A 137 8.47 -15.95 2.89
CA ILE A 137 9.76 -15.80 2.19
C ILE A 137 10.21 -14.34 2.20
N ILE A 138 9.30 -13.40 1.95
CA ILE A 138 9.56 -11.96 1.99
C ILE A 138 10.00 -11.52 3.39
N GLU A 139 9.27 -11.93 4.44
CA GLU A 139 9.60 -11.64 5.84
C GLU A 139 10.98 -12.19 6.23
N LYS A 140 11.27 -13.46 5.89
CA LYS A 140 12.54 -14.13 6.22
C LYS A 140 13.75 -13.42 5.58
N ASN A 141 13.59 -12.91 4.37
CA ASN A 141 14.66 -12.23 3.64
C ASN A 141 14.79 -10.75 4.03
N GLN A 142 14.04 -10.28 5.04
CA GLN A 142 14.02 -8.89 5.55
C GLN A 142 13.95 -7.81 4.47
N GLY A 143 13.34 -8.12 3.34
CA GLY A 143 13.14 -7.19 2.24
C GLY A 143 14.40 -6.78 1.46
N THR A 144 15.61 -7.00 1.97
CA THR A 144 16.84 -6.49 1.37
C THR A 144 17.16 -7.18 0.04
N ARG A 145 17.21 -8.50 0.02
CA ARG A 145 17.57 -9.25 -1.19
C ARG A 145 16.46 -9.27 -2.25
N LEU A 146 15.21 -9.33 -1.84
CA LEU A 146 14.08 -9.23 -2.76
C LEU A 146 13.89 -7.80 -3.29
N ARG A 147 14.21 -6.80 -2.49
CA ARG A 147 14.29 -5.39 -2.91
C ARG A 147 15.35 -5.19 -3.99
N GLU A 148 16.55 -5.76 -3.79
CA GLU A 148 17.60 -5.76 -4.79
C GLU A 148 17.18 -6.48 -6.08
N ILE A 149 16.54 -7.65 -5.97
CA ILE A 149 16.07 -8.44 -7.13
C ILE A 149 14.93 -7.72 -7.88
N LEU A 150 13.95 -7.12 -7.16
CA LEU A 150 12.79 -6.52 -7.80
C LEU A 150 12.99 -5.05 -8.20
N TYR A 151 13.96 -4.34 -7.63
CA TYR A 151 14.16 -2.91 -7.82
C TYR A 151 15.58 -2.50 -8.22
N SER A 152 16.47 -3.46 -8.50
CA SER A 152 17.88 -3.19 -8.82
C SER A 152 18.11 -2.48 -10.16
N GLU A 153 17.12 -2.41 -11.05
CA GLU A 153 17.34 -1.82 -12.38
C GLU A 153 16.55 -0.55 -12.73
N ASN A 154 15.53 -0.11 -11.93
CA ASN A 154 14.72 1.03 -12.41
C ASN A 154 14.01 1.87 -11.32
N SER A 155 14.70 2.32 -10.29
CA SER A 155 14.07 3.23 -9.31
C SER A 155 15.00 4.32 -8.80
N LYS A 156 15.69 5.01 -9.70
CA LYS A 156 16.01 6.42 -9.46
C LYS A 156 14.94 7.23 -10.20
N PRO A 157 14.12 8.06 -9.51
CA PRO A 157 13.40 9.10 -10.22
C PRO A 157 14.47 9.95 -10.92
N LYS A 158 14.35 10.12 -12.21
CA LYS A 158 15.10 11.14 -12.94
C LYS A 158 14.59 12.47 -12.40
N ASP A 159 15.37 13.11 -11.57
CA ASP A 159 15.27 14.55 -11.30
C ASP A 159 15.71 15.27 -12.56
N ASP A 160 14.82 15.35 -13.52
CA ASP A 160 15.00 16.13 -14.75
C ASP A 160 14.11 17.38 -14.65
N PHE A 161 14.49 18.28 -13.75
CA PHE A 161 14.02 19.67 -13.72
C PHE A 161 15.16 20.60 -13.36
N SER A 162 16.15 20.66 -14.26
CA SER A 162 17.08 21.79 -14.31
C SER A 162 17.49 21.96 -15.75
N ASP A 163 16.76 22.83 -16.46
CA ASP A 163 17.31 23.74 -17.45
C ASP A 163 16.15 24.51 -18.12
N THR A 164 15.78 25.63 -17.51
CA THR A 164 15.18 26.74 -18.24
C THR A 164 16.31 27.68 -18.56
N PRO A 165 16.63 27.92 -19.83
CA PRO A 165 17.58 28.98 -20.18
C PRO A 165 16.92 30.33 -19.97
N THR A 166 17.49 31.13 -19.07
CA THR A 166 17.30 32.57 -19.00
C THR A 166 17.75 33.20 -20.31
N THR A 167 16.83 33.57 -21.16
CA THR A 167 17.09 34.53 -22.24
C THR A 167 16.86 35.93 -21.71
N ASN A 168 17.98 36.65 -21.51
CA ASN A 168 18.03 38.09 -21.47
C ASN A 168 17.65 38.63 -22.87
N ASN A 169 16.67 39.54 -22.92
CA ASN A 169 16.75 40.77 -23.69
C ASN A 169 15.62 41.74 -23.26
#